data_d31d637ab0ae3a6105441253a1370b39
#
_entry.id   d31d637ab0ae3a6105441253a1370b39
#
_cell.length_a   1.000
_cell.length_b   1.000
_cell.length_c   1.000
_cell.angle_alpha   90.00
_cell.angle_beta   90.00
_cell.angle_gamma   90.00
#
_symmetry.space_group_name_H-M   'P 1'
#
loop_
_entity.id
_entity.type
_entity.pdbx_description
1 polymer ?
#
loop_
_entity_poly.entity_id
_entity_poly.type
_entity_poly.pdbx_seq_one_letter_code
_entity_poly.pdbx_strand_id
1 'polypeptide(L)'
;MRAPGIPSFIAILALLASGAAHAIEVGEVRIEGLDEEMTENVRVSLSLAQAQGRDVSYRRLAYMLREAENETREALEPFGFYDPAIRVEREERAERGAPVRVRIEVTPGEPVRVRHSSIAILGAGGEDRYLRRELDAFAPSPGAIFDHPIYEASKSRISRRLAQRGYFDADFSARRVEVTRAERAADIELVWTSGERYDMGPLTFAQTPKEVVDTGLLERLVYWEEGDYYHQGRLDRLRASLQRLDYFGSISIDPQPENAVDRRVPIEVTLTPAPRKIQTAGLSYGTDSGAGFRLGEERRYVNRRGHKALAQIDWAQRRKTATLQYRIPAFAWLDGWYTLSLQGADEQTDYIDTRRLELVGSRSGQFNERLNLVASVHALRERWAYVEENGGDETIEPDYRYATFLYPSLRAEYVDVDDRLFPRDGIGGTAFLRSGVEGAGSDANFAQLHVRATWYRGIGERNRLIVRGEVGTTWTDALVDMPPSLRFYAGGDRSIRGYDWREVGPRIGDFAVGAKNVTTGSVEFEHYFQNGFGFAVFVDSGSAYDDTPDWHTGVGAGVRWASPVGPLRFDIARGLDDPDSPFTLHLDIGASF
;
A
#
# COMPACT_ATOMS: atom_id res chain seq x y z
N MET A 1 -35.31 -22.26 79.45
CA MET A 1 -36.35 -23.30 79.26
C MET A 1 -36.22 -23.90 77.87
N ARG A 2 -35.83 -25.17 77.82
CA ARG A 2 -36.10 -26.19 76.78
C ARG A 2 -35.98 -25.83 75.27
N ALA A 3 -34.98 -26.41 74.69
CA ALA A 3 -34.95 -26.89 73.31
C ALA A 3 -35.97 -28.00 73.11
N PRO A 4 -36.46 -28.22 71.88
CA PRO A 4 -36.14 -29.40 71.11
C PRO A 4 -36.06 -29.10 69.63
N GLY A 5 -35.35 -29.81 68.79
CA GLY A 5 -35.14 -31.20 68.55
C GLY A 5 -34.95 -31.30 67.04
N ILE A 6 -33.80 -31.82 66.56
CA ILE A 6 -33.49 -32.11 65.15
C ILE A 6 -34.23 -33.40 64.75
N PRO A 7 -34.82 -33.48 63.56
CA PRO A 7 -34.81 -34.73 62.83
C PRO A 7 -34.09 -34.67 61.49
N SER A 8 -33.20 -35.59 61.35
CA SER A 8 -32.65 -36.29 60.18
C SER A 8 -33.26 -35.97 58.82
N PHE A 9 -32.44 -35.33 57.96
CA PHE A 9 -32.59 -35.34 56.50
C PHE A 9 -31.33 -35.99 55.88
N ILE A 10 -31.19 -37.30 56.05
CA ILE A 10 -30.30 -38.15 55.27
C ILE A 10 -31.20 -39.15 54.56
N ALA A 11 -31.55 -38.89 53.33
CA ALA A 11 -32.01 -39.84 52.30
C ALA A 11 -32.70 -39.14 51.12
N ILE A 12 -32.06 -38.24 50.34
CA ILE A 12 -32.40 -37.94 48.93
C ILE A 12 -31.13 -37.36 48.28
N LEU A 13 -30.09 -38.15 48.20
CA LEU A 13 -28.88 -37.80 47.39
C LEU A 13 -28.31 -39.06 46.74
N ALA A 14 -29.18 -39.90 46.19
CA ALA A 14 -28.76 -41.13 45.54
C ALA A 14 -29.63 -41.47 44.31
N LEU A 15 -30.02 -40.45 43.49
CA LEU A 15 -30.76 -40.71 42.23
C LEU A 15 -30.50 -39.63 41.14
N LEU A 16 -29.30 -39.07 41.10
CA LEU A 16 -28.83 -38.22 40.00
C LEU A 16 -27.52 -38.71 39.38
N ALA A 17 -27.21 -39.98 39.55
CA ALA A 17 -26.06 -40.63 38.92
C ALA A 17 -26.53 -41.66 37.89
N SER A 18 -27.28 -41.23 36.84
CA SER A 18 -27.54 -42.11 35.72
C SER A 18 -27.81 -41.28 34.48
N GLY A 19 -26.78 -41.02 33.77
CA GLY A 19 -26.79 -40.39 32.47
C GLY A 19 -25.47 -39.81 32.09
N ALA A 20 -24.36 -40.48 32.40
CA ALA A 20 -23.12 -40.22 31.68
C ALA A 20 -23.38 -40.60 30.21
N ALA A 21 -23.96 -39.67 29.46
CA ALA A 21 -23.94 -39.75 28.02
C ALA A 21 -22.46 -39.86 27.65
N HIS A 22 -22.05 -41.04 27.16
CA HIS A 22 -20.69 -41.28 26.76
C HIS A 22 -20.37 -40.27 25.67
N ALA A 23 -19.69 -39.18 26.04
CA ALA A 23 -19.19 -38.17 25.13
C ALA A 23 -18.06 -38.82 24.30
N ILE A 24 -18.05 -38.55 23.03
CA ILE A 24 -17.08 -39.08 22.08
C ILE A 24 -16.43 -37.88 21.43
N GLU A 25 -15.14 -37.77 21.54
CA GLU A 25 -14.38 -36.76 20.84
C GLU A 25 -14.32 -37.08 19.34
N VAL A 26 -14.65 -36.07 18.51
CA VAL A 26 -14.45 -36.11 17.05
C VAL A 26 -12.99 -35.76 16.79
N GLY A 27 -12.23 -36.75 16.30
CA GLY A 27 -10.82 -36.57 15.94
C GLY A 27 -10.65 -35.93 14.56
N GLU A 28 -9.57 -36.30 13.90
CA GLU A 28 -9.24 -35.79 12.57
C GLU A 28 -10.28 -36.23 11.52
N VAL A 29 -10.75 -35.27 10.70
CA VAL A 29 -11.61 -35.51 9.53
C VAL A 29 -10.76 -35.26 8.29
N ARG A 30 -10.45 -36.34 7.54
CA ARG A 30 -9.69 -36.30 6.29
C ARG A 30 -10.62 -36.33 5.12
N ILE A 31 -10.41 -35.40 4.17
CA ILE A 31 -11.12 -35.34 2.90
C ILE A 31 -10.08 -35.58 1.81
N GLU A 32 -10.33 -36.59 0.96
CA GLU A 32 -9.39 -37.06 -0.07
C GLU A 32 -10.09 -37.10 -1.44
N GLY A 33 -9.32 -36.85 -2.53
CA GLY A 33 -9.82 -36.95 -3.90
C GLY A 33 -10.34 -35.64 -4.52
N LEU A 34 -10.17 -34.52 -3.81
CA LEU A 34 -10.57 -33.18 -4.25
C LEU A 34 -9.35 -32.25 -4.36
N ASP A 35 -9.47 -31.18 -5.12
CA ASP A 35 -8.51 -30.08 -5.08
C ASP A 35 -8.64 -29.24 -3.79
N GLU A 36 -7.79 -28.25 -3.62
CA GLU A 36 -7.72 -27.45 -2.39
C GLU A 36 -9.00 -26.64 -2.15
N GLU A 37 -9.57 -26.03 -3.21
CA GLU A 37 -10.76 -25.18 -3.12
C GLU A 37 -12.01 -26.00 -2.79
N MET A 38 -12.24 -27.11 -3.48
CA MET A 38 -13.35 -28.03 -3.19
C MET A 38 -13.19 -28.66 -1.81
N THR A 39 -11.96 -29.05 -1.40
CA THR A 39 -11.68 -29.62 -0.08
C THR A 39 -12.06 -28.64 1.03
N GLU A 40 -11.71 -27.37 0.88
CA GLU A 40 -12.02 -26.35 1.90
C GLU A 40 -13.53 -26.08 1.95
N ASN A 41 -14.22 -26.01 0.81
CA ASN A 41 -15.68 -25.84 0.80
C ASN A 41 -16.41 -27.01 1.46
N VAL A 42 -15.99 -28.24 1.19
CA VAL A 42 -16.52 -29.44 1.87
C VAL A 42 -16.24 -29.37 3.37
N ARG A 43 -15.02 -28.99 3.79
CA ARG A 43 -14.62 -28.87 5.19
C ARG A 43 -15.49 -27.88 5.95
N VAL A 44 -15.74 -26.70 5.38
CA VAL A 44 -16.60 -25.66 5.99
C VAL A 44 -18.05 -26.13 6.10
N SER A 45 -18.54 -26.87 5.11
CA SER A 45 -19.93 -27.34 5.05
C SER A 45 -20.20 -28.58 5.94
N LEU A 46 -19.17 -29.37 6.21
CA LEU A 46 -19.29 -30.62 6.97
C LEU A 46 -19.49 -30.40 8.46
N SER A 47 -20.61 -30.86 8.98
CA SER A 47 -20.91 -30.85 10.42
C SER A 47 -19.89 -31.65 11.24
N LEU A 48 -19.32 -32.72 10.69
CA LEU A 48 -18.23 -33.50 11.28
C LEU A 48 -16.94 -32.70 11.43
N ALA A 49 -16.54 -31.94 10.40
CA ALA A 49 -15.34 -31.12 10.44
C ALA A 49 -15.48 -29.96 11.45
N GLN A 50 -16.66 -29.34 11.52
CA GLN A 50 -16.99 -28.30 12.52
C GLN A 50 -16.98 -28.82 13.96
N ALA A 51 -17.20 -30.12 14.16
CA ALA A 51 -17.18 -30.79 15.45
C ALA A 51 -15.79 -31.33 15.85
N GLN A 52 -14.79 -31.20 15.01
CA GLN A 52 -13.42 -31.69 15.26
C GLN A 52 -12.83 -31.11 16.56
N GLY A 53 -12.26 -31.95 17.40
CA GLY A 53 -11.73 -31.58 18.72
C GLY A 53 -12.81 -31.33 19.80
N ARG A 54 -14.09 -31.66 19.52
CA ARG A 54 -15.19 -31.49 20.47
C ARG A 54 -15.79 -32.83 20.87
N ASP A 55 -16.25 -32.89 22.11
CA ASP A 55 -17.03 -34.00 22.63
C ASP A 55 -18.48 -33.94 22.16
N VAL A 56 -18.97 -35.00 21.53
CA VAL A 56 -20.36 -35.12 21.06
C VAL A 56 -21.02 -36.38 21.60
N SER A 57 -22.33 -36.40 21.70
CA SER A 57 -23.05 -37.62 22.08
C SER A 57 -22.99 -38.64 20.93
N TYR A 58 -23.09 -39.95 21.26
CA TYR A 58 -23.14 -41.01 20.26
C TYR A 58 -24.23 -40.80 19.20
N ARG A 59 -25.40 -40.32 19.63
CA ARG A 59 -26.50 -40.01 18.70
C ARG A 59 -26.15 -38.89 17.75
N ARG A 60 -25.48 -37.87 18.22
CA ARG A 60 -25.04 -36.74 17.40
C ARG A 60 -23.98 -37.16 16.37
N LEU A 61 -22.98 -37.94 16.81
CA LEU A 61 -21.97 -38.47 15.92
C LEU A 61 -22.60 -39.36 14.83
N ALA A 62 -23.51 -40.28 15.22
CA ALA A 62 -24.18 -41.15 14.25
C ALA A 62 -25.07 -40.39 13.25
N TYR A 63 -25.64 -39.25 13.67
CA TYR A 63 -26.35 -38.32 12.77
C TYR A 63 -25.37 -37.66 11.77
N MET A 64 -24.31 -37.04 12.28
CA MET A 64 -23.30 -36.37 11.42
C MET A 64 -22.66 -37.32 10.41
N LEU A 65 -22.37 -38.57 10.80
CA LEU A 65 -21.84 -39.61 9.88
C LEU A 65 -22.84 -39.97 8.76
N ARG A 66 -24.15 -39.96 9.04
CA ARG A 66 -25.18 -40.24 8.02
C ARG A 66 -25.38 -39.07 7.08
N GLU A 67 -25.28 -37.85 7.61
CA GLU A 67 -25.44 -36.62 6.79
C GLU A 67 -24.19 -36.27 6.01
N ALA A 68 -23.01 -36.78 6.40
CA ALA A 68 -21.73 -36.41 5.81
C ALA A 68 -21.68 -36.62 4.27
N GLU A 69 -22.34 -37.65 3.76
CA GLU A 69 -22.44 -37.89 2.31
C GLU A 69 -23.27 -36.79 1.63
N ASN A 70 -24.43 -36.43 2.21
CA ASN A 70 -25.28 -35.37 1.65
C ASN A 70 -24.62 -33.99 1.78
N GLU A 71 -24.05 -33.66 2.94
CA GLU A 71 -23.31 -32.40 3.16
C GLU A 71 -22.14 -32.27 2.18
N THR A 72 -21.40 -33.37 1.91
CA THR A 72 -20.30 -33.40 0.94
C THR A 72 -20.82 -33.19 -0.48
N ARG A 73 -21.93 -33.85 -0.87
CA ARG A 73 -22.54 -33.71 -2.19
C ARG A 73 -23.02 -32.28 -2.42
N GLU A 74 -23.76 -31.72 -1.48
CA GLU A 74 -24.24 -30.33 -1.55
C GLU A 74 -23.09 -29.33 -1.63
N ALA A 75 -21.98 -29.58 -0.93
CA ALA A 75 -20.80 -28.73 -0.99
C ALA A 75 -20.06 -28.80 -2.35
N LEU A 76 -20.28 -29.82 -3.17
CA LEU A 76 -19.67 -29.96 -4.51
C LEU A 76 -20.57 -29.45 -5.64
N GLU A 77 -21.88 -29.30 -5.40
CA GLU A 77 -22.82 -28.74 -6.40
C GLU A 77 -22.39 -27.36 -6.93
N PRO A 78 -21.87 -26.41 -6.10
CA PRO A 78 -21.40 -25.12 -6.59
C PRO A 78 -20.26 -25.20 -7.61
N PHE A 79 -19.46 -26.25 -7.60
CA PHE A 79 -18.38 -26.49 -8.56
C PHE A 79 -18.83 -27.28 -9.80
N GLY A 80 -20.15 -27.54 -9.92
CA GLY A 80 -20.73 -28.25 -11.05
C GLY A 80 -20.75 -29.80 -10.90
N PHE A 81 -20.37 -30.33 -9.75
CA PHE A 81 -20.36 -31.78 -9.51
C PHE A 81 -21.60 -32.18 -8.70
N TYR A 82 -22.62 -32.66 -9.40
CA TYR A 82 -23.92 -33.01 -8.82
C TYR A 82 -24.11 -34.51 -8.50
N ASP A 83 -23.23 -35.36 -9.00
CA ASP A 83 -23.30 -36.81 -8.82
C ASP A 83 -21.91 -37.42 -8.45
N PRO A 84 -21.31 -36.90 -7.34
CA PRO A 84 -20.03 -37.43 -6.86
C PRO A 84 -20.23 -38.80 -6.20
N ALA A 85 -19.25 -39.70 -6.38
CA ALA A 85 -19.17 -40.92 -5.58
C ALA A 85 -18.44 -40.59 -4.26
N ILE A 86 -19.17 -40.78 -3.15
CA ILE A 86 -18.68 -40.40 -1.81
C ILE A 86 -18.66 -41.64 -0.93
N ARG A 87 -17.56 -41.86 -0.24
CA ARG A 87 -17.39 -42.95 0.71
C ARG A 87 -16.96 -42.38 2.06
N VAL A 88 -17.81 -42.54 3.06
CA VAL A 88 -17.55 -42.10 4.44
C VAL A 88 -17.12 -43.31 5.26
N GLU A 89 -15.86 -43.33 5.68
CA GLU A 89 -15.31 -44.42 6.48
C GLU A 89 -14.91 -43.91 7.87
N ARG A 90 -15.33 -44.66 8.88
CA ARG A 90 -14.86 -44.48 10.23
C ARG A 90 -13.65 -45.34 10.46
N GLU A 91 -12.50 -44.75 10.76
CA GLU A 91 -11.30 -45.49 11.09
C GLU A 91 -11.44 -46.26 12.40
N GLU A 92 -10.84 -47.47 12.47
CA GLU A 92 -10.83 -48.26 13.70
C GLU A 92 -10.11 -47.52 14.82
N ARG A 93 -10.67 -47.57 16.01
CA ARG A 93 -10.07 -46.95 17.20
C ARG A 93 -8.91 -47.78 17.70
N ALA A 94 -7.75 -47.15 17.90
CA ALA A 94 -6.59 -47.83 18.49
C ALA A 94 -6.83 -48.31 19.93
N GLU A 95 -7.65 -47.55 20.70
CA GLU A 95 -7.97 -47.84 22.10
C GLU A 95 -9.40 -47.41 22.46
N ARG A 96 -9.99 -47.99 23.53
CA ARG A 96 -11.27 -47.59 24.08
C ARG A 96 -11.18 -46.17 24.63
N GLY A 97 -11.88 -45.19 24.02
CA GLY A 97 -11.85 -43.78 24.44
C GLY A 97 -11.05 -42.86 23.51
N ALA A 98 -10.30 -43.39 22.53
CA ALA A 98 -9.61 -42.56 21.55
C ALA A 98 -10.60 -41.75 20.68
N PRO A 99 -10.23 -40.55 20.21
CA PRO A 99 -11.03 -39.74 19.28
C PRO A 99 -11.42 -40.52 18.03
N VAL A 100 -12.64 -40.29 17.52
CA VAL A 100 -13.13 -40.93 16.29
C VAL A 100 -12.55 -40.19 15.10
N ARG A 101 -11.73 -40.86 14.29
CA ARG A 101 -11.24 -40.38 13.01
C ARG A 101 -12.19 -40.78 11.90
N VAL A 102 -12.38 -39.88 10.94
CA VAL A 102 -13.27 -40.10 9.79
C VAL A 102 -12.50 -39.77 8.52
N ARG A 103 -12.56 -40.68 7.53
CA ARG A 103 -12.06 -40.47 6.19
C ARG A 103 -13.22 -40.35 5.24
N ILE A 104 -13.18 -39.34 4.39
CA ILE A 104 -14.17 -39.08 3.34
C ILE A 104 -13.42 -39.13 2.02
N GLU A 105 -13.60 -40.19 1.28
CA GLU A 105 -13.06 -40.36 -0.07
C GLU A 105 -14.09 -39.87 -1.07
N VAL A 106 -13.69 -38.94 -1.93
CA VAL A 106 -14.58 -38.34 -2.93
C VAL A 106 -14.01 -38.52 -4.32
N THR A 107 -14.85 -39.05 -5.22
CA THR A 107 -14.58 -39.03 -6.67
C THR A 107 -15.62 -38.09 -7.27
N PRO A 108 -15.24 -36.89 -7.74
CA PRO A 108 -16.19 -35.85 -8.18
C PRO A 108 -17.11 -36.29 -9.34
N GLY A 109 -16.65 -37.20 -10.19
CA GLY A 109 -17.39 -37.65 -11.37
C GLY A 109 -17.27 -36.64 -12.53
N GLU A 110 -18.18 -36.74 -13.50
CA GLU A 110 -18.21 -35.80 -14.62
C GLU A 110 -19.01 -34.54 -14.25
N PRO A 111 -18.45 -33.32 -14.49
CA PRO A 111 -19.13 -32.11 -14.14
C PRO A 111 -20.26 -31.76 -15.12
N VAL A 112 -21.24 -31.02 -14.63
CA VAL A 112 -22.27 -30.34 -15.45
C VAL A 112 -21.60 -29.23 -16.24
N ARG A 113 -21.90 -29.17 -17.55
CA ARG A 113 -21.35 -28.14 -18.46
C ARG A 113 -22.44 -27.21 -18.97
N VAL A 114 -22.08 -25.96 -19.23
CA VAL A 114 -22.97 -25.00 -19.88
C VAL A 114 -23.24 -25.44 -21.30
N ARG A 115 -24.51 -25.73 -21.61
CA ARG A 115 -24.98 -26.09 -22.96
C ARG A 115 -25.34 -24.85 -23.75
N HIS A 116 -26.19 -23.98 -23.17
CA HIS A 116 -26.61 -22.73 -23.77
C HIS A 116 -26.43 -21.58 -22.77
N SER A 117 -26.04 -20.42 -23.29
CA SER A 117 -25.91 -19.20 -22.49
C SER A 117 -26.48 -18.04 -23.29
N SER A 118 -27.63 -17.52 -22.84
CA SER A 118 -28.30 -16.36 -23.41
C SER A 118 -28.18 -15.19 -22.45
N ILE A 119 -27.20 -14.30 -22.72
CA ILE A 119 -26.88 -13.18 -21.84
C ILE A 119 -27.07 -11.89 -22.62
N ALA A 120 -27.98 -11.01 -22.18
CA ALA A 120 -28.30 -9.80 -22.90
C ALA A 120 -28.66 -8.62 -21.97
N ILE A 121 -28.47 -7.40 -22.48
CA ILE A 121 -29.00 -6.16 -21.89
C ILE A 121 -29.90 -5.51 -22.93
N LEU A 122 -31.17 -5.36 -22.58
CA LEU A 122 -32.17 -4.67 -23.41
C LEU A 122 -32.24 -3.17 -23.02
N GLY A 123 -32.55 -2.31 -23.99
CA GLY A 123 -32.64 -0.87 -23.80
C GLY A 123 -31.32 -0.13 -24.06
N ALA A 124 -31.21 1.11 -23.58
CA ALA A 124 -30.08 2.00 -23.85
C ALA A 124 -28.70 1.42 -23.41
N GLY A 125 -28.69 0.62 -22.35
CA GLY A 125 -27.48 -0.05 -21.85
C GLY A 125 -26.92 -1.10 -22.82
N GLY A 126 -27.74 -1.69 -23.70
CA GLY A 126 -27.30 -2.68 -24.69
C GLY A 126 -26.36 -2.10 -25.76
N GLU A 127 -26.40 -0.79 -26.00
CA GLU A 127 -25.51 -0.09 -26.92
C GLU A 127 -24.22 0.41 -26.26
N ASP A 128 -24.13 0.38 -24.93
CA ASP A 128 -22.96 0.84 -24.19
C ASP A 128 -21.78 -0.10 -24.37
N ARG A 129 -20.69 0.41 -24.99
CA ARG A 129 -19.48 -0.36 -25.31
C ARG A 129 -18.82 -1.03 -24.10
N TYR A 130 -18.96 -0.45 -22.91
CA TYR A 130 -18.37 -0.99 -21.69
C TYR A 130 -19.23 -2.12 -21.11
N LEU A 131 -20.54 -2.04 -21.27
CA LEU A 131 -21.45 -3.12 -20.90
C LEU A 131 -21.33 -4.30 -21.87
N ARG A 132 -21.18 -4.05 -23.16
CA ARG A 132 -20.90 -5.09 -24.16
C ARG A 132 -19.64 -5.90 -23.81
N ARG A 133 -18.56 -5.24 -23.39
CA ARG A 133 -17.35 -5.94 -22.94
C ARG A 133 -17.59 -6.86 -21.73
N GLU A 134 -18.46 -6.45 -20.81
CA GLU A 134 -18.83 -7.29 -19.66
C GLU A 134 -19.69 -8.49 -20.09
N LEU A 135 -20.57 -8.31 -21.10
CA LEU A 135 -21.33 -9.42 -21.69
C LEU A 135 -20.41 -10.40 -22.41
N ASP A 136 -19.46 -9.90 -23.22
CA ASP A 136 -18.49 -10.73 -23.95
C ASP A 136 -17.55 -11.50 -22.98
N ALA A 137 -17.30 -10.94 -21.81
CA ALA A 137 -16.46 -11.54 -20.76
C ALA A 137 -17.25 -12.40 -19.75
N PHE A 138 -18.54 -12.69 -20.06
CA PHE A 138 -19.34 -13.51 -19.16
C PHE A 138 -18.81 -14.95 -19.07
N ALA A 139 -18.70 -15.45 -17.87
CA ALA A 139 -18.31 -16.82 -17.57
C ALA A 139 -19.31 -17.44 -16.56
N PRO A 140 -19.52 -18.75 -16.64
CA PRO A 140 -18.93 -19.72 -17.53
C PRO A 140 -19.52 -19.67 -18.95
N SER A 141 -18.68 -19.84 -19.96
CA SER A 141 -19.09 -19.88 -21.39
C SER A 141 -19.63 -21.26 -21.80
N PRO A 142 -20.35 -21.36 -22.92
CA PRO A 142 -20.78 -22.67 -23.43
C PRO A 142 -19.65 -23.68 -23.57
N GLY A 143 -19.85 -24.88 -23.08
CA GLY A 143 -18.84 -25.96 -22.99
C GLY A 143 -18.00 -25.97 -21.72
N ALA A 144 -17.91 -24.83 -20.97
CA ALA A 144 -17.23 -24.78 -19.70
C ALA A 144 -18.02 -25.49 -18.58
N ILE A 145 -17.35 -25.86 -17.49
CA ILE A 145 -18.01 -26.37 -16.28
C ILE A 145 -18.94 -25.28 -15.73
N PHE A 146 -20.13 -25.68 -15.32
CA PHE A 146 -21.06 -24.76 -14.66
C PHE A 146 -20.65 -24.55 -13.21
N ASP A 147 -19.81 -23.55 -12.99
CA ASP A 147 -19.32 -23.11 -11.70
C ASP A 147 -20.17 -21.95 -11.18
N HIS A 148 -20.81 -22.13 -10.00
CA HIS A 148 -21.73 -21.14 -9.43
C HIS A 148 -20.99 -19.87 -8.97
N PRO A 149 -19.88 -19.92 -8.28
CA PRO A 149 -19.05 -18.75 -7.95
C PRO A 149 -18.73 -17.89 -9.18
N ILE A 150 -18.26 -18.48 -10.25
CA ILE A 150 -17.91 -17.78 -11.51
C ILE A 150 -19.15 -17.16 -12.15
N TYR A 151 -20.27 -17.89 -12.19
CA TYR A 151 -21.56 -17.40 -12.67
C TYR A 151 -22.04 -16.19 -11.86
N GLU A 152 -22.08 -16.30 -10.53
CA GLU A 152 -22.52 -15.23 -9.63
C GLU A 152 -21.60 -14.00 -9.71
N ALA A 153 -20.29 -14.21 -9.82
CA ALA A 153 -19.32 -13.13 -10.00
C ALA A 153 -19.57 -12.36 -11.32
N SER A 154 -19.82 -13.08 -12.43
CA SER A 154 -20.11 -12.49 -13.74
C SER A 154 -21.44 -11.72 -13.73
N LYS A 155 -22.50 -12.31 -13.17
CA LYS A 155 -23.79 -11.66 -13.01
C LYS A 155 -23.70 -10.38 -12.16
N SER A 156 -23.02 -10.45 -11.02
CA SER A 156 -22.83 -9.31 -10.11
C SER A 156 -21.96 -8.22 -10.73
N ARG A 157 -20.97 -8.58 -11.55
CA ARG A 157 -20.11 -7.64 -12.27
C ARG A 157 -20.91 -6.81 -13.26
N ILE A 158 -21.80 -7.46 -14.06
CA ILE A 158 -22.68 -6.77 -15.01
C ILE A 158 -23.65 -5.83 -14.28
N SER A 159 -24.33 -6.30 -13.23
CA SER A 159 -25.27 -5.48 -12.45
C SER A 159 -24.58 -4.28 -11.80
N ARG A 160 -23.40 -4.46 -11.23
CA ARG A 160 -22.59 -3.36 -10.69
C ARG A 160 -22.16 -2.37 -11.79
N ARG A 161 -21.79 -2.87 -12.97
CA ARG A 161 -21.38 -2.01 -14.08
C ARG A 161 -22.55 -1.17 -14.60
N LEU A 162 -23.77 -1.72 -14.65
CA LEU A 162 -24.99 -0.98 -14.98
C LEU A 162 -25.18 0.19 -14.00
N ALA A 163 -25.17 -0.06 -12.70
CA ALA A 163 -25.30 0.98 -11.68
C ALA A 163 -24.15 2.00 -11.72
N GLN A 164 -22.90 1.58 -11.89
CA GLN A 164 -21.74 2.47 -12.02
C GLN A 164 -21.84 3.42 -13.22
N ARG A 165 -22.59 3.05 -14.25
CA ARG A 165 -22.78 3.84 -15.44
C ARG A 165 -24.10 4.63 -15.48
N GLY A 166 -24.87 4.58 -14.36
CA GLY A 166 -26.09 5.36 -14.20
C GLY A 166 -27.36 4.68 -14.74
N TYR A 167 -27.36 3.38 -14.93
CA TYR A 167 -28.56 2.61 -15.24
C TYR A 167 -29.17 2.09 -13.93
N PHE A 168 -29.77 2.99 -13.15
CA PHE A 168 -30.26 2.64 -11.81
C PHE A 168 -31.58 1.87 -11.83
N ASP A 169 -32.37 2.00 -12.92
CA ASP A 169 -33.61 1.24 -13.11
C ASP A 169 -33.37 -0.15 -13.70
N ALA A 170 -32.08 -0.55 -13.84
CA ALA A 170 -31.76 -1.84 -14.41
C ALA A 170 -32.24 -2.99 -13.54
N ASP A 171 -33.08 -3.86 -14.11
CA ASP A 171 -33.58 -5.06 -13.44
C ASP A 171 -33.61 -6.24 -14.42
N PHE A 172 -33.75 -7.44 -13.89
CA PHE A 172 -33.83 -8.66 -14.68
C PHE A 172 -35.21 -8.80 -15.33
N SER A 173 -35.25 -8.89 -16.66
CA SER A 173 -36.41 -9.38 -17.40
C SER A 173 -36.45 -10.90 -17.51
N ALA A 174 -35.29 -11.56 -17.51
CA ALA A 174 -35.17 -13.00 -17.36
C ALA A 174 -33.96 -13.32 -16.46
N ARG A 175 -34.16 -14.24 -15.52
CA ARG A 175 -33.12 -14.73 -14.58
C ARG A 175 -33.37 -16.20 -14.28
N ARG A 176 -32.86 -17.08 -15.14
CA ARG A 176 -33.06 -18.50 -15.00
C ARG A 176 -31.77 -19.28 -15.29
N VAL A 177 -31.54 -20.27 -14.46
CA VAL A 177 -30.55 -21.33 -14.71
C VAL A 177 -31.28 -22.66 -14.53
N GLU A 178 -31.19 -23.50 -15.52
CA GLU A 178 -31.76 -24.84 -15.49
C GLU A 178 -30.66 -25.90 -15.62
N VAL A 179 -30.53 -26.74 -14.60
CA VAL A 179 -29.55 -27.82 -14.57
C VAL A 179 -30.27 -29.14 -14.80
N THR A 180 -29.97 -29.80 -15.94
CA THR A 180 -30.46 -31.14 -16.31
C THR A 180 -29.41 -32.17 -15.92
N ARG A 181 -29.52 -32.74 -14.70
CA ARG A 181 -28.52 -33.69 -14.16
C ARG A 181 -28.32 -34.89 -15.06
N ALA A 182 -29.39 -35.45 -15.65
CA ALA A 182 -29.32 -36.62 -16.54
C ALA A 182 -28.49 -36.37 -17.81
N GLU A 183 -28.48 -35.14 -18.30
CA GLU A 183 -27.72 -34.73 -19.49
C GLU A 183 -26.41 -34.06 -19.15
N ARG A 184 -26.15 -33.82 -17.84
CA ARG A 184 -24.99 -33.07 -17.34
C ARG A 184 -24.85 -31.72 -18.02
N ALA A 185 -25.99 -31.06 -18.23
CA ALA A 185 -26.09 -29.80 -18.96
C ALA A 185 -26.74 -28.70 -18.11
N ALA A 186 -26.25 -27.46 -18.26
CA ALA A 186 -26.85 -26.27 -17.69
C ALA A 186 -27.19 -25.27 -18.81
N ASP A 187 -28.39 -24.72 -18.75
CA ASP A 187 -28.87 -23.66 -19.63
C ASP A 187 -29.00 -22.37 -18.81
N ILE A 188 -28.36 -21.30 -19.26
CA ILE A 188 -28.32 -20.00 -18.60
C ILE A 188 -29.09 -19.00 -19.42
N GLU A 189 -30.08 -18.34 -18.83
CA GLU A 189 -30.82 -17.21 -19.41
C GLU A 189 -30.78 -16.03 -18.43
N LEU A 190 -30.01 -14.99 -18.78
CA LEU A 190 -29.89 -13.75 -18.05
C LEU A 190 -30.14 -12.57 -18.98
N VAL A 191 -31.23 -11.88 -18.78
CA VAL A 191 -31.58 -10.70 -19.56
C VAL A 191 -31.89 -9.57 -18.60
N TRP A 192 -31.13 -8.48 -18.72
CA TRP A 192 -31.41 -7.23 -18.02
C TRP A 192 -32.19 -6.30 -18.93
N THR A 193 -33.11 -5.54 -18.37
CA THR A 193 -33.68 -4.33 -18.98
C THR A 193 -32.99 -3.15 -18.30
N SER A 194 -32.18 -2.37 -19.04
CA SER A 194 -31.36 -1.31 -18.44
C SER A 194 -32.12 -0.09 -17.98
N GLY A 195 -33.28 0.14 -18.53
CA GLY A 195 -33.90 1.46 -18.44
C GLY A 195 -33.11 2.53 -19.19
N GLU A 196 -33.40 3.77 -18.91
CA GLU A 196 -32.67 4.93 -19.43
C GLU A 196 -31.48 5.26 -18.54
N ARG A 197 -30.48 5.92 -19.12
CA ARG A 197 -29.31 6.36 -18.35
C ARG A 197 -29.61 7.64 -17.60
N TYR A 198 -29.21 7.69 -16.34
CA TYR A 198 -29.28 8.86 -15.49
C TYR A 198 -28.07 9.79 -15.67
N ASP A 199 -28.26 11.06 -15.30
CA ASP A 199 -27.27 12.11 -15.36
C ASP A 199 -26.83 12.54 -13.96
N MET A 200 -25.69 13.24 -13.88
CA MET A 200 -25.21 13.88 -12.66
C MET A 200 -26.15 15.05 -12.31
N GLY A 201 -26.75 15.02 -11.16
CA GLY A 201 -27.63 16.07 -10.64
C GLY A 201 -26.91 17.09 -9.76
N PRO A 202 -27.67 17.89 -9.01
CA PRO A 202 -27.12 18.89 -8.10
C PRO A 202 -26.26 18.24 -7.01
N LEU A 203 -25.13 18.89 -6.73
CA LEU A 203 -24.18 18.46 -5.69
C LEU A 203 -24.27 19.37 -4.49
N THR A 204 -24.37 18.79 -3.29
CA THR A 204 -24.38 19.52 -2.02
C THR A 204 -23.28 19.04 -1.10
N PHE A 205 -22.59 19.97 -0.42
CA PHE A 205 -21.59 19.68 0.60
C PHE A 205 -22.15 20.04 1.98
N ALA A 206 -22.14 19.09 2.91
CA ALA A 206 -22.48 19.26 4.31
C ALA A 206 -21.27 18.96 5.19
N GLN A 207 -20.78 19.95 5.96
CA GLN A 207 -19.70 19.77 6.94
C GLN A 207 -20.29 19.70 8.34
N THR A 208 -20.13 18.57 9.03
CA THR A 208 -20.70 18.33 10.37
C THR A 208 -19.61 17.89 11.34
N PRO A 209 -19.55 18.43 12.57
CA PRO A 209 -20.50 19.35 13.22
C PRO A 209 -20.30 20.83 12.87
N LYS A 210 -19.22 21.19 12.15
CA LYS A 210 -18.86 22.57 11.85
C LYS A 210 -18.18 22.69 10.50
N GLU A 211 -18.53 23.73 9.76
CA GLU A 211 -17.83 24.10 8.54
C GLU A 211 -16.42 24.65 8.87
N VAL A 212 -15.39 24.01 8.34
CA VAL A 212 -13.97 24.33 8.59
C VAL A 212 -13.26 24.91 7.37
N VAL A 213 -13.77 24.64 6.17
CA VAL A 213 -13.28 25.19 4.89
C VAL A 213 -14.46 25.66 4.05
N ASP A 214 -14.24 26.68 3.24
CA ASP A 214 -15.28 27.24 2.37
C ASP A 214 -15.73 26.22 1.32
N THR A 215 -17.04 26.08 1.14
CA THR A 215 -17.64 25.16 0.17
C THR A 215 -17.14 25.42 -1.27
N GLY A 216 -16.95 26.67 -1.67
CA GLY A 216 -16.41 27.04 -2.98
C GLY A 216 -14.97 26.54 -3.23
N LEU A 217 -14.20 26.16 -2.18
CA LEU A 217 -12.93 25.46 -2.35
C LEU A 217 -13.17 23.99 -2.75
N LEU A 218 -14.14 23.34 -2.14
CA LEU A 218 -14.50 21.95 -2.39
C LEU A 218 -15.12 21.76 -3.78
N GLU A 219 -15.94 22.70 -4.23
CA GLU A 219 -16.56 22.72 -5.56
C GLU A 219 -15.51 22.69 -6.68
N ARG A 220 -14.32 23.27 -6.47
CA ARG A 220 -13.22 23.22 -7.46
C ARG A 220 -12.64 21.83 -7.70
N LEU A 221 -12.96 20.88 -6.83
CA LEU A 221 -12.54 19.48 -6.95
C LEU A 221 -13.56 18.62 -7.71
N VAL A 222 -14.69 19.22 -8.13
CA VAL A 222 -15.73 18.56 -8.90
C VAL A 222 -15.32 18.55 -10.39
N TYR A 223 -15.22 17.36 -10.97
CA TYR A 223 -14.73 17.14 -12.34
C TYR A 223 -15.85 16.82 -13.33
N TRP A 224 -17.07 17.32 -13.08
CA TRP A 224 -18.22 17.17 -13.96
C TRP A 224 -19.13 18.40 -13.87
N GLU A 225 -19.99 18.55 -14.86
CA GLU A 225 -21.07 19.52 -14.87
C GLU A 225 -22.41 18.82 -14.60
N GLU A 226 -23.38 19.55 -14.04
CA GLU A 226 -24.74 19.05 -13.87
C GLU A 226 -25.33 18.76 -15.27
N GLY A 227 -25.95 17.56 -15.43
CA GLY A 227 -26.46 17.07 -16.70
C GLY A 227 -25.48 16.22 -17.50
N ASP A 228 -24.21 16.10 -17.08
CA ASP A 228 -23.30 15.08 -17.60
C ASP A 228 -23.81 13.67 -17.25
N TYR A 229 -23.54 12.69 -18.12
CA TYR A 229 -23.89 11.30 -17.80
C TYR A 229 -23.30 10.85 -16.46
N TYR A 230 -24.14 10.21 -15.65
CA TYR A 230 -23.69 9.63 -14.38
C TYR A 230 -22.58 8.61 -14.60
N HIS A 231 -21.55 8.70 -13.78
CA HIS A 231 -20.45 7.74 -13.73
C HIS A 231 -19.82 7.69 -12.35
N GLN A 232 -19.87 6.52 -11.71
CA GLN A 232 -19.32 6.31 -10.36
C GLN A 232 -17.86 6.75 -10.23
N GLY A 233 -17.02 6.52 -11.25
CA GLY A 233 -15.63 6.94 -11.25
C GLY A 233 -15.39 8.44 -11.08
N ARG A 234 -16.39 9.29 -11.37
CA ARG A 234 -16.31 10.74 -11.08
C ARG A 234 -16.42 11.00 -9.59
N LEU A 235 -17.31 10.28 -8.90
CA LEU A 235 -17.47 10.34 -7.44
C LEU A 235 -16.23 9.78 -6.72
N ASP A 236 -15.68 8.69 -7.24
CA ASP A 236 -14.46 8.08 -6.69
C ASP A 236 -13.26 9.04 -6.82
N ARG A 237 -13.16 9.75 -7.94
CA ARG A 237 -12.15 10.80 -8.14
C ARG A 237 -12.34 11.96 -7.16
N LEU A 238 -13.57 12.43 -6.96
CA LEU A 238 -13.88 13.46 -5.96
C LEU A 238 -13.48 12.99 -4.57
N ARG A 239 -13.84 11.75 -4.19
CA ARG A 239 -13.45 11.16 -2.91
C ARG A 239 -11.94 11.14 -2.73
N ALA A 240 -11.20 10.68 -3.72
CA ALA A 240 -9.75 10.66 -3.69
C ALA A 240 -9.15 12.07 -3.55
N SER A 241 -9.73 13.06 -4.23
CA SER A 241 -9.29 14.46 -4.11
C SER A 241 -9.55 15.03 -2.72
N LEU A 242 -10.73 14.78 -2.14
CA LEU A 242 -11.06 15.18 -0.77
C LEU A 242 -10.16 14.51 0.27
N GLN A 243 -9.85 13.23 0.09
CA GLN A 243 -8.92 12.48 0.96
C GLN A 243 -7.51 13.08 0.94
N ARG A 244 -7.00 13.45 -0.24
CA ARG A 244 -5.66 14.08 -0.38
C ARG A 244 -5.56 15.44 0.33
N LEU A 245 -6.69 16.13 0.54
CA LEU A 245 -6.69 17.37 1.32
C LEU A 245 -6.36 17.15 2.79
N ASP A 246 -6.68 15.96 3.33
CA ASP A 246 -6.48 15.62 4.75
C ASP A 246 -7.17 16.60 5.73
N TYR A 247 -8.27 17.25 5.31
CA TYR A 247 -9.07 18.10 6.20
C TYR A 247 -10.12 17.31 6.97
N PHE A 248 -10.54 16.18 6.42
CA PHE A 248 -11.69 15.40 6.87
C PHE A 248 -11.27 14.01 7.34
N GLY A 249 -11.79 13.61 8.48
CA GLY A 249 -11.61 12.27 9.04
C GLY A 249 -12.61 11.26 8.50
N SER A 250 -13.79 11.75 8.02
CA SER A 250 -14.78 10.93 7.33
C SER A 250 -15.33 11.67 6.12
N ILE A 251 -15.51 10.93 5.03
CA ILE A 251 -16.04 11.43 3.76
C ILE A 251 -17.08 10.43 3.29
N SER A 252 -18.36 10.84 3.29
CA SER A 252 -19.47 10.10 2.67
C SER A 252 -19.88 10.81 1.40
N ILE A 253 -19.98 10.09 0.30
CA ILE A 253 -20.54 10.58 -0.96
C ILE A 253 -21.69 9.66 -1.28
N ASP A 254 -22.89 10.19 -1.27
CA ASP A 254 -24.14 9.46 -1.37
C ASP A 254 -24.94 9.96 -2.58
N PRO A 255 -24.90 9.25 -3.72
CA PRO A 255 -25.79 9.47 -4.82
C PRO A 255 -27.19 8.94 -4.47
N GLN A 256 -28.22 9.74 -4.71
CA GLN A 256 -29.62 9.44 -4.34
C GLN A 256 -30.48 9.26 -5.61
N PRO A 257 -30.37 8.15 -6.35
CA PRO A 257 -31.14 7.93 -7.57
C PRO A 257 -32.65 7.89 -7.33
N GLU A 258 -33.10 7.48 -6.14
CA GLU A 258 -34.52 7.50 -5.74
C GLU A 258 -35.12 8.91 -5.63
N ASN A 259 -34.26 9.93 -5.44
CA ASN A 259 -34.64 11.34 -5.36
C ASN A 259 -34.35 12.09 -6.68
N ALA A 260 -34.06 11.37 -7.76
CA ALA A 260 -33.73 12.00 -9.04
C ALA A 260 -34.93 12.75 -9.64
N VAL A 261 -34.69 13.96 -10.13
CA VAL A 261 -35.66 14.76 -10.87
C VAL A 261 -35.16 14.87 -12.32
N ASP A 262 -36.03 14.57 -13.28
CA ASP A 262 -35.65 14.54 -14.71
C ASP A 262 -34.40 13.68 -14.99
N ARG A 263 -34.27 12.54 -14.30
CA ARG A 263 -33.14 11.62 -14.33
C ARG A 263 -31.80 12.22 -13.87
N ARG A 264 -31.79 13.35 -13.21
CA ARG A 264 -30.62 13.93 -12.56
C ARG A 264 -30.54 13.46 -11.12
N VAL A 265 -29.48 12.73 -10.82
CA VAL A 265 -29.25 12.14 -9.49
C VAL A 265 -28.64 13.16 -8.56
N PRO A 266 -29.35 13.61 -7.50
CA PRO A 266 -28.75 14.46 -6.48
C PRO A 266 -27.61 13.72 -5.77
N ILE A 267 -26.56 14.45 -5.43
CA ILE A 267 -25.38 13.89 -4.75
C ILE A 267 -25.15 14.67 -3.47
N GLU A 268 -25.22 13.99 -2.34
CA GLU A 268 -24.91 14.55 -1.04
C GLU A 268 -23.51 14.14 -0.59
N VAL A 269 -22.68 15.13 -0.25
CA VAL A 269 -21.33 14.90 0.28
C VAL A 269 -21.28 15.35 1.72
N THR A 270 -21.25 14.40 2.65
CA THR A 270 -21.15 14.65 4.08
C THR A 270 -19.71 14.49 4.54
N LEU A 271 -19.17 15.54 5.16
CA LEU A 271 -17.78 15.67 5.56
C LEU A 271 -17.68 15.90 7.06
N THR A 272 -16.91 15.05 7.76
CA THR A 272 -16.59 15.26 9.18
C THR A 272 -15.14 15.74 9.30
N PRO A 273 -14.90 16.95 9.85
CA PRO A 273 -13.56 17.46 9.99
C PRO A 273 -12.65 16.57 10.84
N ALA A 274 -11.41 16.40 10.39
CA ALA A 274 -10.36 15.77 11.17
C ALA A 274 -9.84 16.72 12.27
N PRO A 275 -9.16 16.23 13.31
CA PRO A 275 -8.48 17.07 14.29
C PRO A 275 -7.60 18.10 13.60
N ARG A 276 -7.75 19.38 13.96
CA ARG A 276 -7.07 20.50 13.29
C ARG A 276 -5.55 20.42 13.37
N LYS A 277 -5.03 19.89 14.48
CA LYS A 277 -3.60 19.80 14.78
C LYS A 277 -3.15 18.34 14.81
N ILE A 278 -2.03 18.07 14.17
CA ILE A 278 -1.28 16.83 14.31
C ILE A 278 0.01 17.18 15.02
N GLN A 279 0.27 16.52 16.13
CA GLN A 279 1.54 16.60 16.83
C GLN A 279 2.32 15.32 16.58
N THR A 280 3.56 15.45 16.14
CA THR A 280 4.46 14.34 15.88
C THR A 280 5.60 14.43 16.88
N ALA A 281 5.85 13.33 17.58
CA ALA A 281 7.05 13.13 18.38
C ALA A 281 7.65 11.77 18.00
N GLY A 282 8.95 11.73 17.80
CA GLY A 282 9.66 10.51 17.42
C GLY A 282 11.09 10.51 17.94
N LEU A 283 11.62 9.34 18.16
CA LEU A 283 13.04 9.10 18.42
C LEU A 283 13.65 8.45 17.17
N SER A 284 14.88 8.78 16.87
CA SER A 284 15.63 8.24 15.74
C SER A 284 17.05 7.89 16.15
N TYR A 285 17.58 6.89 15.50
CA TYR A 285 18.99 6.56 15.55
C TYR A 285 19.43 6.12 14.14
N GLY A 286 20.53 6.67 13.68
CA GLY A 286 21.17 6.26 12.45
C GLY A 286 22.69 6.28 12.64
N THR A 287 23.40 5.41 11.95
CA THR A 287 24.86 5.35 11.99
C THR A 287 25.49 6.65 11.53
N ASP A 288 24.88 7.30 10.54
CA ASP A 288 25.36 8.54 9.93
C ASP A 288 24.97 9.80 10.70
N SER A 289 23.81 9.80 11.36
CA SER A 289 23.26 11.00 12.06
C SER A 289 23.40 10.96 13.58
N GLY A 290 23.66 9.78 14.16
CA GLY A 290 23.62 9.54 15.60
C GLY A 290 22.20 9.46 16.17
N ALA A 291 22.10 9.50 17.50
CA ALA A 291 20.82 9.55 18.21
C ALA A 291 20.13 10.90 18.02
N GLY A 292 18.82 10.86 17.85
CA GLY A 292 18.06 12.06 17.61
C GLY A 292 16.60 11.98 18.02
N PHE A 293 15.91 13.10 17.90
CA PHE A 293 14.47 13.19 18.07
C PHE A 293 13.84 14.11 17.03
N ARG A 294 12.59 13.87 16.74
CA ARG A 294 11.73 14.70 15.89
C ARG A 294 10.58 15.24 16.69
N LEU A 295 10.30 16.53 16.54
CA LEU A 295 9.09 17.19 17.04
C LEU A 295 8.45 17.96 15.88
N GLY A 296 7.13 17.86 15.74
CA GLY A 296 6.40 18.55 14.69
C GLY A 296 4.98 18.93 15.13
N GLU A 297 4.49 20.05 14.63
CA GLU A 297 3.07 20.43 14.63
C GLU A 297 2.65 20.73 13.20
N GLU A 298 1.68 19.99 12.70
CA GLU A 298 1.00 20.31 11.45
C GLU A 298 -0.43 20.78 11.74
N ARG A 299 -0.83 21.87 11.09
CA ARG A 299 -2.21 22.34 11.06
C ARG A 299 -2.83 21.97 9.73
N ARG A 300 -3.76 21.02 9.75
CA ARG A 300 -4.51 20.56 8.58
C ARG A 300 -5.22 21.69 7.86
N TYR A 301 -5.74 22.65 8.62
CA TYR A 301 -6.29 23.91 8.11
C TYR A 301 -5.98 25.06 9.06
N VAL A 302 -5.48 26.17 8.52
CA VAL A 302 -5.19 27.40 9.26
C VAL A 302 -6.40 28.33 9.25
N ASN A 303 -7.07 28.41 8.11
CA ASN A 303 -8.21 29.27 7.85
C ASN A 303 -9.25 28.54 6.97
N ARG A 304 -10.40 29.19 6.72
CA ARG A 304 -11.49 28.68 5.88
C ARG A 304 -11.10 28.50 4.40
N ARG A 305 -10.02 29.15 3.93
CA ARG A 305 -9.48 28.95 2.57
C ARG A 305 -8.65 27.67 2.44
N GLY A 306 -8.58 26.86 3.50
CA GLY A 306 -7.90 25.57 3.48
C GLY A 306 -6.37 25.66 3.46
N HIS A 307 -5.77 26.74 3.95
CA HIS A 307 -4.32 26.83 4.05
C HIS A 307 -3.80 25.88 5.12
N LYS A 308 -2.62 25.27 4.91
CA LYS A 308 -1.94 24.40 5.87
C LYS A 308 -0.66 25.07 6.39
N ALA A 309 -0.23 24.65 7.58
CA ALA A 309 1.05 25.06 8.14
C ALA A 309 1.73 23.88 8.83
N LEU A 310 3.05 23.78 8.66
CA LEU A 310 3.91 22.79 9.33
C LEU A 310 5.08 23.51 9.99
N ALA A 311 5.37 23.15 11.24
CA ALA A 311 6.61 23.46 11.91
C ALA A 311 7.21 22.15 12.42
N GLN A 312 8.47 21.86 12.06
CA GLN A 312 9.14 20.61 12.40
C GLN A 312 10.59 20.88 12.77
N ILE A 313 11.06 20.20 13.80
CA ILE A 313 12.45 20.15 14.22
C ILE A 313 12.88 18.69 14.22
N ASP A 314 13.94 18.40 13.48
CA ASP A 314 14.69 17.15 13.54
C ASP A 314 16.05 17.45 14.17
N TRP A 315 16.30 16.89 15.31
CA TRP A 315 17.53 17.13 16.08
C TRP A 315 18.26 15.80 16.30
N ALA A 316 19.38 15.63 15.65
CA ALA A 316 20.27 14.51 15.84
C ALA A 316 21.68 14.99 16.19
N GLN A 317 22.54 14.11 16.67
CA GLN A 317 23.90 14.46 17.13
C GLN A 317 24.69 15.20 16.05
N ARG A 318 24.68 14.69 14.81
CA ARG A 318 25.47 15.21 13.69
C ARG A 318 24.65 16.13 12.75
N ARG A 319 23.32 16.12 12.84
CA ARG A 319 22.44 16.86 11.93
C ARG A 319 21.24 17.45 12.66
N LYS A 320 21.04 18.75 12.53
CA LYS A 320 19.93 19.50 13.09
C LYS A 320 19.21 20.22 11.96
N THR A 321 17.90 20.06 11.87
CA THR A 321 17.09 20.70 10.84
C THR A 321 15.85 21.31 11.44
N ALA A 322 15.53 22.54 11.09
CA ALA A 322 14.27 23.20 11.42
C ALA A 322 13.55 23.58 10.12
N THR A 323 12.28 23.20 10.00
CA THR A 323 11.47 23.45 8.80
C THR A 323 10.18 24.16 9.19
N LEU A 324 9.90 25.27 8.52
CA LEU A 324 8.61 25.96 8.54
C LEU A 324 8.02 25.92 7.14
N GLN A 325 6.76 25.50 7.03
CA GLN A 325 6.11 25.39 5.73
C GLN A 325 4.69 25.96 5.80
N TYR A 326 4.33 26.70 4.78
CA TYR A 326 2.98 27.23 4.59
C TYR A 326 2.47 26.83 3.20
N ARG A 327 1.29 26.21 3.14
CA ARG A 327 0.71 25.64 1.91
C ARG A 327 -0.64 26.25 1.63
N ILE A 328 -0.85 26.66 0.38
CA ILE A 328 -2.10 27.26 -0.11
C ILE A 328 -2.65 26.31 -1.20
N PRO A 329 -3.95 25.91 -1.13
CA PRO A 329 -4.55 25.08 -2.15
C PRO A 329 -4.50 25.73 -3.54
N ALA A 330 -4.19 24.94 -4.56
CA ALA A 330 -4.02 25.40 -5.94
C ALA A 330 -4.64 24.40 -6.90
N PHE A 331 -5.97 24.49 -7.13
CA PHE A 331 -6.75 23.51 -7.88
C PHE A 331 -7.16 23.99 -9.28
N ALA A 332 -6.75 25.19 -9.69
CA ALA A 332 -7.23 25.79 -10.94
C ALA A 332 -6.84 25.02 -12.22
N TRP A 333 -5.74 24.26 -12.18
CA TRP A 333 -5.22 23.53 -13.34
C TRP A 333 -4.95 22.06 -13.04
N LEU A 334 -4.24 21.81 -11.92
CA LEU A 334 -3.96 20.48 -11.38
C LEU A 334 -4.17 20.52 -9.87
N ASP A 335 -4.66 19.43 -9.30
CA ASP A 335 -4.73 19.30 -7.84
C ASP A 335 -3.34 19.45 -7.24
N GLY A 336 -3.16 20.45 -6.38
CA GLY A 336 -1.86 20.68 -5.77
C GLY A 336 -1.81 21.89 -4.86
N TRP A 337 -0.61 22.40 -4.64
CA TRP A 337 -0.31 23.40 -3.63
C TRP A 337 0.67 24.45 -4.12
N TYR A 338 0.43 25.71 -3.76
CA TYR A 338 1.53 26.67 -3.62
C TYR A 338 2.11 26.47 -2.23
N THR A 339 3.42 26.34 -2.16
CA THR A 339 4.12 26.09 -0.90
C THR A 339 5.24 27.11 -0.74
N LEU A 340 5.29 27.74 0.43
CA LEU A 340 6.45 28.51 0.89
C LEU A 340 7.09 27.74 2.05
N SER A 341 8.37 27.41 1.92
CA SER A 341 9.12 26.63 2.91
C SER A 341 10.39 27.36 3.29
N LEU A 342 10.65 27.48 4.57
CA LEU A 342 11.92 27.95 5.13
C LEU A 342 12.55 26.80 5.89
N GLN A 343 13.79 26.46 5.52
CA GLN A 343 14.56 25.40 6.17
C GLN A 343 15.91 25.92 6.63
N GLY A 344 16.21 25.72 7.91
CA GLY A 344 17.55 25.85 8.46
C GLY A 344 18.14 24.48 8.73
N ALA A 345 19.37 24.23 8.35
CA ALA A 345 20.09 23.00 8.64
C ALA A 345 21.50 23.30 9.17
N ASP A 346 21.93 22.53 10.15
CA ASP A 346 23.27 22.50 10.73
C ASP A 346 23.74 21.06 10.72
N GLU A 347 24.83 20.78 10.02
CA GLU A 347 25.37 19.43 9.86
C GLU A 347 26.87 19.46 10.17
N GLN A 348 27.25 18.73 11.20
CA GLN A 348 28.63 18.59 11.67
C GLN A 348 28.99 17.11 11.66
N THR A 349 29.87 16.75 10.77
CA THR A 349 30.48 15.41 10.72
C THR A 349 31.96 15.53 11.04
N ASP A 350 32.65 14.41 11.13
CA ASP A 350 34.09 14.39 11.39
C ASP A 350 34.87 15.12 10.29
N TYR A 351 34.26 15.37 9.13
CA TYR A 351 34.93 15.90 7.91
C TYR A 351 34.42 17.27 7.44
N ILE A 352 33.16 17.61 7.76
CA ILE A 352 32.55 18.83 7.22
C ILE A 352 31.63 19.49 8.26
N ASP A 353 31.77 20.81 8.41
CA ASP A 353 30.82 21.68 9.11
C ASP A 353 30.04 22.51 8.08
N THR A 354 28.71 22.31 8.01
CA THR A 354 27.86 23.08 7.11
C THR A 354 26.70 23.72 7.87
N ARG A 355 26.37 24.96 7.50
CA ARG A 355 25.11 25.61 7.91
C ARG A 355 24.40 26.17 6.70
N ARG A 356 23.14 25.76 6.56
CA ARG A 356 22.31 26.11 5.42
C ARG A 356 21.03 26.79 5.85
N LEU A 357 20.68 27.86 5.14
CA LEU A 357 19.36 28.48 5.18
C LEU A 357 18.80 28.49 3.77
N GLU A 358 17.63 27.93 3.60
CA GLU A 358 16.98 27.78 2.28
C GLU A 358 15.52 28.24 2.35
N LEU A 359 15.15 29.15 1.47
CA LEU A 359 13.76 29.58 1.24
C LEU A 359 13.32 29.02 -0.12
N VAL A 360 12.21 28.29 -0.13
CA VAL A 360 11.67 27.65 -1.34
C VAL A 360 10.23 28.08 -1.56
N GLY A 361 9.96 28.67 -2.71
CA GLY A 361 8.64 28.89 -3.22
C GLY A 361 8.33 27.85 -4.30
N SER A 362 7.25 27.08 -4.18
CA SER A 362 6.93 26.02 -5.11
C SER A 362 5.47 25.93 -5.49
N ARG A 363 5.19 25.34 -6.67
CA ARG A 363 3.88 24.93 -7.16
C ARG A 363 3.93 23.44 -7.47
N SER A 364 3.21 22.64 -6.70
CA SER A 364 3.02 21.22 -7.00
C SER A 364 1.69 20.98 -7.71
N GLY A 365 1.62 19.92 -8.52
CA GLY A 365 0.38 19.52 -9.20
C GLY A 365 0.39 18.05 -9.55
N GLN A 366 -0.72 17.37 -9.25
CA GLN A 366 -0.94 15.97 -9.60
C GLN A 366 -1.37 15.89 -11.07
N PHE A 367 -0.45 15.48 -11.95
CA PHE A 367 -0.75 15.34 -13.38
C PHE A 367 -1.67 14.16 -13.66
N ASN A 368 -1.41 13.03 -12.99
CA ASN A 368 -2.28 11.84 -12.96
C ASN A 368 -2.06 11.09 -11.64
N GLU A 369 -2.69 9.94 -11.45
CA GLU A 369 -2.60 9.15 -10.21
C GLU A 369 -1.17 8.71 -9.84
N ARG A 370 -0.25 8.68 -10.83
CA ARG A 370 1.12 8.18 -10.72
C ARG A 370 2.18 9.28 -10.77
N LEU A 371 1.88 10.42 -11.40
CA LEU A 371 2.84 11.48 -11.67
C LEU A 371 2.47 12.78 -10.95
N ASN A 372 3.36 13.23 -10.07
CA ASN A 372 3.32 14.53 -9.42
C ASN A 372 4.46 15.41 -9.96
N LEU A 373 4.15 16.64 -10.31
CA LEU A 373 5.10 17.63 -10.82
C LEU A 373 5.24 18.77 -9.82
N VAL A 374 6.47 19.23 -9.59
CA VAL A 374 6.78 20.35 -8.71
C VAL A 374 7.71 21.31 -9.43
N ALA A 375 7.26 22.53 -9.64
CA ALA A 375 8.11 23.65 -10.07
C ALA A 375 8.43 24.52 -8.87
N SER A 376 9.68 24.88 -8.67
CA SER A 376 10.11 25.68 -7.52
C SER A 376 11.18 26.69 -7.87
N VAL A 377 11.31 27.69 -6.99
CA VAL A 377 12.43 28.63 -6.97
C VAL A 377 13.02 28.55 -5.57
N HIS A 378 14.34 28.41 -5.53
CA HIS A 378 15.13 28.26 -4.31
C HIS A 378 16.01 29.48 -4.10
N ALA A 379 16.04 30.00 -2.88
CA ALA A 379 17.02 30.95 -2.41
C ALA A 379 17.81 30.28 -1.30
N LEU A 380 19.02 29.87 -1.62
CA LEU A 380 19.93 29.12 -0.76
C LEU A 380 21.07 30.01 -0.31
N ARG A 381 21.38 29.98 0.98
CA ARG A 381 22.66 30.46 1.51
C ARG A 381 23.26 29.37 2.37
N GLU A 382 24.48 28.97 2.04
CA GLU A 382 25.21 27.93 2.75
C GLU A 382 26.63 28.41 3.08
N ARG A 383 27.08 28.03 4.29
CA ARG A 383 28.49 28.11 4.63
C ARG A 383 29.00 26.73 4.93
N TRP A 384 30.23 26.43 4.59
CA TRP A 384 30.88 25.17 4.88
C TRP A 384 32.37 25.32 5.11
N ALA A 385 32.92 24.39 5.88
CA ALA A 385 34.37 24.19 6.00
C ALA A 385 34.64 22.69 6.00
N TYR A 386 35.76 22.31 5.44
CA TYR A 386 36.28 20.97 5.62
C TYR A 386 37.19 21.01 6.85
N VAL A 387 36.92 20.10 7.80
CA VAL A 387 37.69 20.01 9.03
C VAL A 387 38.85 19.04 8.77
N GLU A 388 40.07 19.55 8.67
CA GLU A 388 41.24 18.69 8.67
C GLU A 388 41.44 18.07 10.05
N GLU A 389 41.71 16.78 10.12
CA GLU A 389 42.16 16.10 11.33
C GLU A 389 43.59 16.53 11.64
N ASN A 390 43.74 17.79 12.01
CA ASN A 390 45.02 18.34 12.45
C ASN A 390 45.32 17.83 13.85
N GLY A 391 45.91 16.64 13.96
CA GLY A 391 46.65 16.12 15.12
C GLY A 391 46.30 16.65 16.55
N GLY A 392 45.05 17.09 16.79
CA GLY A 392 44.62 17.60 18.09
C GLY A 392 44.91 19.08 18.38
N ASP A 393 45.32 19.86 17.40
CA ASP A 393 45.50 21.30 17.58
C ASP A 393 44.15 22.06 17.38
N GLU A 394 43.38 22.22 18.45
CA GLU A 394 42.11 22.97 18.50
C GLU A 394 42.27 24.48 18.19
N THR A 395 43.44 24.97 17.89
CA THR A 395 43.71 26.39 17.70
C THR A 395 43.54 26.88 16.26
N ILE A 396 43.35 25.99 15.28
CA ILE A 396 43.15 26.37 13.87
C ILE A 396 41.67 26.50 13.59
N GLU A 397 41.16 27.72 13.45
CA GLU A 397 39.76 27.94 13.05
C GLU A 397 39.56 27.44 11.61
N PRO A 398 38.42 26.69 11.34
CA PRO A 398 38.10 26.24 9.99
C PRO A 398 37.95 27.41 9.01
N ASP A 399 38.52 27.27 7.81
CA ASP A 399 38.35 28.25 6.73
C ASP A 399 36.97 28.10 6.09
N TYR A 400 36.02 28.91 6.56
CA TYR A 400 34.64 28.88 6.10
C TYR A 400 34.45 29.55 4.75
N ARG A 401 33.95 28.76 3.79
CA ARG A 401 33.42 29.25 2.51
C ARG A 401 31.94 29.55 2.62
N TYR A 402 31.46 30.49 1.80
CA TYR A 402 30.08 30.92 1.74
C TYR A 402 29.60 30.93 0.30
N ALA A 403 28.38 30.46 0.05
CA ALA A 403 27.75 30.58 -1.25
C ALA A 403 26.29 30.95 -1.14
N THR A 404 25.82 31.70 -2.09
CA THR A 404 24.42 32.09 -2.28
C THR A 404 23.98 31.65 -3.66
N PHE A 405 22.82 30.99 -3.72
CA PHE A 405 22.26 30.51 -4.98
C PHE A 405 20.77 30.81 -5.05
N LEU A 406 20.35 31.49 -6.10
CA LEU A 406 18.97 31.67 -6.50
C LEU A 406 18.74 30.86 -7.78
N TYR A 407 17.92 29.80 -7.70
CA TYR A 407 17.75 28.91 -8.83
C TYR A 407 16.33 28.34 -8.95
N PRO A 408 15.80 28.20 -10.19
CA PRO A 408 14.62 27.42 -10.48
C PRO A 408 14.91 25.92 -10.45
N SER A 409 13.88 25.12 -10.14
CA SER A 409 13.94 23.68 -10.31
C SER A 409 12.62 23.10 -10.76
N LEU A 410 12.69 21.96 -11.44
CA LEU A 410 11.57 21.10 -11.80
C LEU A 410 11.81 19.71 -11.25
N ARG A 411 10.82 19.16 -10.55
CA ARG A 411 10.86 17.80 -10.03
C ARG A 411 9.65 17.03 -10.53
N ALA A 412 9.89 15.84 -11.04
CA ALA A 412 8.87 14.88 -11.39
C ALA A 412 8.99 13.68 -10.44
N GLU A 413 7.91 13.31 -9.79
CA GLU A 413 7.80 12.13 -8.93
C GLU A 413 6.83 11.15 -9.58
N TYR A 414 7.31 9.97 -9.96
CA TYR A 414 6.50 8.91 -10.54
C TYR A 414 6.44 7.73 -9.57
N VAL A 415 5.23 7.26 -9.25
CA VAL A 415 5.01 6.12 -8.36
C VAL A 415 3.88 5.26 -8.91
N ASP A 416 4.23 4.07 -9.37
CA ASP A 416 3.33 3.04 -9.89
C ASP A 416 3.69 1.72 -9.24
N VAL A 417 3.22 1.51 -8.01
CA VAL A 417 3.49 0.34 -7.18
C VAL A 417 2.19 -0.20 -6.60
N ASP A 418 2.18 -1.50 -6.32
CA ASP A 418 1.03 -2.20 -5.71
C ASP A 418 0.76 -1.73 -4.28
N ASP A 419 1.79 -1.53 -3.46
CA ASP A 419 1.71 -1.00 -2.09
C ASP A 419 2.83 0.03 -1.86
N ARG A 420 2.48 1.19 -1.32
CA ARG A 420 3.47 2.27 -1.06
C ARG A 420 4.35 2.00 0.15
N LEU A 421 3.85 1.27 1.13
CA LEU A 421 4.61 0.97 2.36
C LEU A 421 5.51 -0.24 2.16
N PHE A 422 5.02 -1.23 1.43
CA PHE A 422 5.71 -2.49 1.20
C PHE A 422 5.56 -2.96 -0.26
N PRO A 423 6.18 -2.24 -1.23
CA PRO A 423 6.01 -2.56 -2.64
C PRO A 423 6.60 -3.92 -2.99
N ARG A 424 5.81 -4.71 -3.72
CA ARG A 424 6.23 -5.99 -4.28
C ARG A 424 6.41 -5.92 -5.79
N ASP A 425 5.52 -5.22 -6.47
CA ASP A 425 5.57 -5.04 -7.91
C ASP A 425 5.39 -3.56 -8.25
N GLY A 426 6.16 -3.11 -9.24
CA GLY A 426 6.04 -1.77 -9.77
C GLY A 426 7.33 -0.99 -9.88
N ILE A 427 7.20 0.31 -10.13
CA ILE A 427 8.32 1.24 -10.28
C ILE A 427 8.00 2.56 -9.60
N GLY A 428 8.99 3.12 -8.93
CA GLY A 428 8.95 4.47 -8.38
C GLY A 428 10.23 5.22 -8.70
N GLY A 429 10.15 6.55 -8.81
CA GLY A 429 11.35 7.32 -9.07
C GLY A 429 11.11 8.83 -9.07
N THR A 430 12.23 9.56 -9.09
CA THR A 430 12.26 11.02 -9.15
C THR A 430 13.22 11.47 -10.24
N ALA A 431 12.80 12.47 -10.99
CA ALA A 431 13.69 13.21 -11.89
C ALA A 431 13.72 14.68 -11.46
N PHE A 432 14.90 15.25 -11.40
CA PHE A 432 15.15 16.56 -10.87
C PHE A 432 16.02 17.37 -11.82
N LEU A 433 15.57 18.55 -12.22
CA LEU A 433 16.32 19.49 -13.05
C LEU A 433 16.39 20.83 -12.31
N ARG A 434 17.60 21.39 -12.17
CA ARG A 434 17.82 22.71 -11.58
C ARG A 434 18.95 23.45 -12.29
N SER A 435 18.92 24.78 -12.23
CA SER A 435 19.96 25.60 -12.85
C SER A 435 20.06 26.96 -12.16
N GLY A 436 21.29 27.50 -12.06
CA GLY A 436 21.55 28.84 -11.54
C GLY A 436 22.47 29.60 -12.51
N VAL A 437 22.33 30.93 -12.50
CA VAL A 437 23.12 31.83 -13.35
C VAL A 437 23.85 32.81 -12.46
N GLU A 438 25.17 32.87 -12.65
CA GLU A 438 26.06 33.84 -11.97
C GLU A 438 25.61 35.29 -12.24
N GLY A 439 25.60 36.11 -11.20
CA GLY A 439 25.12 37.48 -11.28
C GLY A 439 23.61 37.63 -11.26
N ALA A 440 22.81 36.55 -11.43
CA ALA A 440 21.36 36.53 -11.25
C ALA A 440 20.94 36.02 -9.84
N GLY A 441 21.78 36.28 -8.85
CA GLY A 441 21.56 35.84 -7.46
C GLY A 441 22.22 34.51 -7.11
N SER A 442 23.02 33.96 -8.02
CA SER A 442 23.87 32.77 -7.81
C SER A 442 25.34 33.16 -7.93
N ASP A 443 26.19 32.53 -7.12
CA ASP A 443 27.63 32.77 -7.11
C ASP A 443 28.37 32.00 -8.22
N ALA A 444 27.69 31.06 -8.90
CA ALA A 444 28.24 30.32 -10.03
C ALA A 444 27.13 29.91 -11.02
N ASN A 445 27.56 29.68 -12.29
CA ASN A 445 26.71 29.08 -13.31
C ASN A 445 26.67 27.58 -13.14
N PHE A 446 25.47 27.01 -13.12
CA PHE A 446 25.29 25.55 -13.15
C PHE A 446 23.98 25.14 -13.79
N ALA A 447 23.96 23.94 -14.36
CA ALA A 447 22.75 23.20 -14.67
C ALA A 447 22.94 21.77 -14.16
N GLN A 448 21.94 21.19 -13.56
CA GLN A 448 22.03 19.86 -12.98
C GLN A 448 20.79 19.03 -13.28
N LEU A 449 21.02 17.80 -13.73
CA LEU A 449 20.01 16.76 -13.88
C LEU A 449 20.30 15.63 -12.90
N HIS A 450 19.28 15.12 -12.22
CA HIS A 450 19.39 14.01 -11.30
C HIS A 450 18.17 13.10 -11.42
N VAL A 451 18.39 11.81 -11.63
CA VAL A 451 17.35 10.80 -11.78
C VAL A 451 17.63 9.64 -10.83
N ARG A 452 16.63 9.25 -10.07
CA ARG A 452 16.63 8.04 -9.25
C ARG A 452 15.41 7.20 -9.61
N ALA A 453 15.58 5.89 -9.69
CA ALA A 453 14.50 4.96 -9.91
C ALA A 453 14.69 3.68 -9.09
N THR A 454 13.61 3.09 -8.64
CA THR A 454 13.56 1.79 -7.98
C THR A 454 12.48 0.95 -8.64
N TRP A 455 12.86 -0.23 -9.08
CA TRP A 455 11.96 -1.21 -9.66
C TRP A 455 11.83 -2.40 -8.72
N TYR A 456 10.59 -2.87 -8.54
CA TYR A 456 10.23 -3.99 -7.69
C TYR A 456 9.62 -5.10 -8.52
N ARG A 457 10.00 -6.35 -8.24
CA ARG A 457 9.41 -7.53 -8.85
C ARG A 457 9.21 -8.63 -7.82
N GLY A 458 7.95 -8.98 -7.54
CA GLY A 458 7.57 -10.14 -6.75
C GLY A 458 7.87 -11.45 -7.49
N ILE A 459 8.45 -12.42 -6.80
CA ILE A 459 8.78 -13.76 -7.31
C ILE A 459 8.11 -14.77 -6.38
N GLY A 460 7.00 -15.38 -6.83
CA GLY A 460 6.13 -16.16 -5.96
C GLY A 460 5.56 -15.28 -4.82
N GLU A 461 5.13 -15.88 -3.74
CA GLU A 461 4.46 -15.14 -2.65
C GLU A 461 5.41 -14.44 -1.66
N ARG A 462 6.63 -14.95 -1.52
CA ARG A 462 7.55 -14.60 -0.41
C ARG A 462 8.85 -13.93 -0.82
N ASN A 463 9.14 -13.90 -2.12
CA ASN A 463 10.39 -13.32 -2.61
C ASN A 463 10.10 -12.05 -3.39
N ARG A 464 11.06 -11.12 -3.39
CA ARG A 464 11.07 -9.98 -4.29
C ARG A 464 12.49 -9.62 -4.72
N LEU A 465 12.60 -9.13 -5.93
CA LEU A 465 13.80 -8.52 -6.49
C LEU A 465 13.61 -7.01 -6.50
N ILE A 466 14.62 -6.29 -6.04
CA ILE A 466 14.66 -4.84 -6.02
C ILE A 466 15.86 -4.41 -6.86
N VAL A 467 15.64 -3.53 -7.83
CA VAL A 467 16.70 -2.91 -8.62
C VAL A 467 16.59 -1.40 -8.44
N ARG A 468 17.68 -0.77 -7.97
CA ARG A 468 17.78 0.68 -7.81
C ARG A 468 18.83 1.23 -8.76
N GLY A 469 18.59 2.42 -9.26
CA GLY A 469 19.54 3.15 -10.08
C GLY A 469 19.49 4.64 -9.80
N GLU A 470 20.64 5.28 -9.84
CA GLU A 470 20.81 6.72 -9.69
C GLU A 470 21.80 7.23 -10.73
N VAL A 471 21.45 8.32 -11.40
CA VAL A 471 22.33 9.04 -12.33
C VAL A 471 22.14 10.53 -12.10
N GLY A 472 23.23 11.22 -11.93
CA GLY A 472 23.25 12.68 -11.79
C GLY A 472 24.43 13.29 -12.55
N THR A 473 24.19 14.48 -13.10
CA THR A 473 25.24 15.26 -13.77
C THR A 473 25.05 16.74 -13.53
N THR A 474 26.16 17.44 -13.34
CA THR A 474 26.21 18.89 -13.16
C THR A 474 27.14 19.49 -14.21
N TRP A 475 26.59 20.37 -15.04
CA TRP A 475 27.36 21.19 -15.99
C TRP A 475 27.72 22.48 -15.26
N THR A 476 29.01 22.63 -14.95
CA THR A 476 29.57 23.81 -14.29
C THR A 476 31.08 23.84 -14.48
N ASP A 477 31.67 25.03 -14.54
CA ASP A 477 33.11 25.24 -14.52
C ASP A 477 33.62 25.64 -13.12
N ALA A 478 32.69 25.87 -12.18
CA ALA A 478 32.95 26.40 -10.84
C ALA A 478 32.47 25.46 -9.73
N LEU A 479 32.78 24.15 -9.83
CA LEU A 479 32.34 23.16 -8.83
C LEU A 479 32.80 23.52 -7.42
N VAL A 480 33.98 24.06 -7.27
CA VAL A 480 34.56 24.44 -5.97
C VAL A 480 33.82 25.57 -5.27
N ASP A 481 33.09 26.42 -6.03
CA ASP A 481 32.29 27.52 -5.53
C ASP A 481 30.84 27.08 -5.24
N MET A 482 30.46 25.88 -5.68
CA MET A 482 29.15 25.30 -5.34
C MET A 482 29.16 24.73 -3.92
N PRO A 483 28.11 24.98 -3.13
CA PRO A 483 28.05 24.42 -1.77
C PRO A 483 27.86 22.90 -1.79
N PRO A 484 28.29 22.18 -0.74
CA PRO A 484 28.17 20.73 -0.64
C PRO A 484 26.75 20.18 -0.91
N SER A 485 25.70 20.94 -0.55
CA SER A 485 24.31 20.54 -0.80
C SER A 485 23.91 20.49 -2.29
N LEU A 486 24.69 21.09 -3.16
CA LEU A 486 24.48 21.09 -4.61
C LEU A 486 25.41 20.14 -5.37
N ARG A 487 26.31 19.42 -4.68
CA ARG A 487 27.25 18.46 -5.29
C ARG A 487 26.73 17.03 -5.12
N PHE A 488 27.27 16.11 -5.91
CA PHE A 488 26.96 14.69 -5.80
C PHE A 488 27.99 13.95 -4.94
N TYR A 489 27.49 12.94 -4.23
CA TYR A 489 28.27 12.03 -3.38
C TYR A 489 27.76 10.61 -3.57
N ALA A 490 28.62 9.61 -3.31
CA ALA A 490 28.24 8.21 -3.25
C ALA A 490 28.81 7.56 -1.97
N GLY A 491 28.28 6.38 -1.61
CA GLY A 491 28.54 5.69 -0.34
C GLY A 491 27.40 5.86 0.68
N GLY A 492 27.22 4.88 1.55
CA GLY A 492 26.18 4.82 2.59
C GLY A 492 24.94 4.01 2.21
N ASP A 493 23.96 3.95 3.11
CA ASP A 493 22.77 3.07 3.10
C ASP A 493 21.94 3.08 1.83
N ARG A 494 21.84 4.25 1.19
CA ARG A 494 20.98 4.47 0.02
C ARG A 494 21.75 4.55 -1.30
N SER A 495 23.05 4.34 -1.26
CA SER A 495 23.95 4.45 -2.41
C SER A 495 24.74 3.16 -2.57
N ILE A 496 25.94 3.06 -2.05
CA ILE A 496 26.81 1.89 -2.11
C ILE A 496 27.09 1.45 -0.69
N ARG A 497 26.39 0.41 -0.23
CA ARG A 497 26.58 -0.18 1.11
C ARG A 497 27.93 -0.88 1.18
N GLY A 498 28.58 -0.85 2.35
CA GLY A 498 29.96 -1.33 2.55
C GLY A 498 30.99 -0.21 2.49
N TYR A 499 30.55 1.01 2.17
CA TYR A 499 31.28 2.25 2.29
C TYR A 499 30.52 3.20 3.22
N ASP A 500 31.25 4.04 3.94
CA ASP A 500 30.64 5.03 4.83
C ASP A 500 29.91 6.12 4.03
N TRP A 501 29.10 6.88 4.74
CA TRP A 501 28.28 7.93 4.12
C TRP A 501 29.14 9.00 3.43
N ARG A 502 28.94 9.20 2.12
CA ARG A 502 29.71 10.10 1.24
C ARG A 502 31.19 9.69 1.08
N GLU A 503 31.54 8.48 1.34
CA GLU A 503 32.94 8.03 1.28
C GLU A 503 33.48 7.89 -0.14
N VAL A 504 32.63 7.58 -1.12
CA VAL A 504 33.01 7.32 -2.50
C VAL A 504 32.98 8.60 -3.32
N GLY A 505 34.11 8.96 -3.96
CA GLY A 505 34.22 10.11 -4.84
C GLY A 505 35.55 10.87 -4.70
N PRO A 506 35.70 12.04 -5.35
CA PRO A 506 36.87 12.88 -5.23
C PRO A 506 37.16 13.27 -3.79
N ARG A 507 38.42 13.15 -3.37
CA ARG A 507 38.86 13.39 -1.99
C ARG A 507 39.99 14.43 -1.93
N ILE A 508 40.04 15.17 -0.82
CA ILE A 508 41.18 15.98 -0.41
C ILE A 508 41.56 15.46 0.98
N GLY A 509 42.72 14.76 1.07
CA GLY A 509 43.04 13.99 2.25
C GLY A 509 42.00 12.90 2.49
N ASP A 510 41.41 12.88 3.69
CA ASP A 510 40.35 11.91 4.05
C ASP A 510 38.92 12.39 3.76
N PHE A 511 38.74 13.54 3.11
CA PHE A 511 37.43 14.17 2.88
C PHE A 511 36.89 13.98 1.49
N ALA A 512 35.65 13.52 1.35
CA ALA A 512 34.92 13.59 0.11
C ALA A 512 34.44 15.03 -0.15
N VAL A 513 34.89 15.64 -1.22
CA VAL A 513 34.54 17.04 -1.55
C VAL A 513 33.30 17.17 -2.44
N GLY A 514 32.74 16.01 -2.86
CA GLY A 514 31.62 15.94 -3.79
C GLY A 514 32.03 16.18 -5.24
N ALA A 515 31.21 15.65 -6.15
CA ALA A 515 31.53 15.53 -7.57
C ALA A 515 30.48 16.21 -8.46
N LYS A 516 30.82 16.40 -9.75
CA LYS A 516 29.88 16.83 -10.80
C LYS A 516 28.89 15.75 -11.17
N ASN A 517 29.30 14.47 -11.11
CA ASN A 517 28.54 13.35 -11.60
C ASN A 517 28.37 12.30 -10.51
N VAL A 518 27.27 11.53 -10.59
CA VAL A 518 27.05 10.33 -9.80
C VAL A 518 26.39 9.28 -10.67
N THR A 519 26.83 8.04 -10.52
CA THR A 519 26.17 6.88 -11.11
C THR A 519 26.23 5.74 -10.12
N THR A 520 25.08 5.25 -9.67
CA THR A 520 25.02 4.09 -8.76
C THR A 520 23.95 3.12 -9.23
N GLY A 521 24.16 1.84 -8.93
CA GLY A 521 23.22 0.77 -9.19
C GLY A 521 23.23 -0.24 -8.05
N SER A 522 22.08 -0.83 -7.77
CA SER A 522 21.89 -1.83 -6.72
C SER A 522 20.94 -2.92 -7.18
N VAL A 523 21.30 -4.16 -6.90
CA VAL A 523 20.43 -5.33 -7.08
C VAL A 523 20.32 -6.03 -5.74
N GLU A 524 19.10 -6.19 -5.24
CA GLU A 524 18.81 -6.79 -3.95
C GLU A 524 17.74 -7.87 -4.12
N PHE A 525 17.96 -9.05 -3.57
CA PHE A 525 17.00 -10.13 -3.45
C PHE A 525 16.59 -10.27 -1.98
N GLU A 526 15.28 -10.28 -1.71
CA GLU A 526 14.70 -10.47 -0.39
C GLU A 526 13.80 -11.70 -0.35
N HIS A 527 13.86 -12.42 0.77
CA HIS A 527 12.95 -13.52 1.10
C HIS A 527 12.28 -13.27 2.46
N TYR A 528 10.96 -13.44 2.55
CA TYR A 528 10.19 -13.28 3.78
C TYR A 528 9.60 -14.61 4.25
N PHE A 529 9.70 -14.87 5.56
CA PHE A 529 9.06 -15.98 6.24
C PHE A 529 7.61 -15.60 6.63
N GLN A 530 6.82 -16.59 7.06
CA GLN A 530 5.41 -16.37 7.46
C GLN A 530 5.24 -15.42 8.66
N ASN A 531 6.26 -15.28 9.50
CA ASN A 531 6.25 -14.43 10.69
C ASN A 531 6.62 -12.96 10.41
N GLY A 532 6.75 -12.54 9.14
CA GLY A 532 7.12 -11.20 8.75
C GLY A 532 8.61 -10.86 8.83
N PHE A 533 9.45 -11.78 9.32
CA PHE A 533 10.90 -11.66 9.22
C PHE A 533 11.39 -12.17 7.87
N GLY A 534 12.57 -11.71 7.45
CA GLY A 534 13.16 -12.11 6.19
C GLY A 534 14.66 -11.86 6.18
N PHE A 535 15.28 -12.23 5.09
CA PHE A 535 16.68 -11.92 4.80
C PHE A 535 16.82 -11.30 3.42
N ALA A 536 17.91 -10.58 3.22
CA ALA A 536 18.29 -10.01 1.93
C ALA A 536 19.75 -10.30 1.61
N VAL A 537 20.03 -10.36 0.31
CA VAL A 537 21.40 -10.31 -0.21
C VAL A 537 21.45 -9.28 -1.32
N PHE A 538 22.57 -8.56 -1.42
CA PHE A 538 22.65 -7.44 -2.37
C PHE A 538 24.06 -7.21 -2.89
N VAL A 539 24.09 -6.55 -4.04
CA VAL A 539 25.29 -5.99 -4.65
C VAL A 539 24.96 -4.56 -5.05
N ASP A 540 25.78 -3.63 -4.60
CA ASP A 540 25.71 -2.22 -4.94
C ASP A 540 27.01 -1.85 -5.67
N SER A 541 26.93 -1.03 -6.72
CA SER A 541 28.13 -0.52 -7.41
C SER A 541 27.89 0.88 -7.93
N GLY A 542 28.93 1.72 -7.92
CA GLY A 542 28.80 3.08 -8.40
C GLY A 542 30.06 3.93 -8.19
N SER A 543 29.88 5.20 -8.53
CA SER A 543 30.92 6.22 -8.42
C SER A 543 30.30 7.62 -8.31
N ALA A 544 30.93 8.51 -7.55
CA ALA A 544 30.78 9.94 -7.72
C ALA A 544 32.08 10.49 -8.33
N TYR A 545 32.01 11.24 -9.43
CA TYR A 545 33.22 11.59 -10.23
C TYR A 545 33.06 12.91 -10.96
N ASP A 546 34.17 13.52 -11.31
CA ASP A 546 34.22 14.74 -12.14
C ASP A 546 34.33 14.42 -13.63
N ASP A 547 35.34 13.69 -14.05
CA ASP A 547 35.60 13.37 -15.45
C ASP A 547 35.40 11.88 -15.76
N THR A 548 36.04 11.00 -15.00
CA THR A 548 36.02 9.55 -15.22
C THR A 548 35.54 8.83 -13.95
N PRO A 549 34.61 7.88 -14.09
CA PRO A 549 34.12 7.13 -12.92
C PRO A 549 35.21 6.19 -12.38
N ASP A 550 35.41 6.25 -11.06
CA ASP A 550 36.15 5.27 -10.28
C ASP A 550 35.13 4.38 -9.56
N TRP A 551 34.93 3.15 -10.06
CA TRP A 551 33.88 2.27 -9.63
C TRP A 551 34.23 1.61 -8.31
N HIS A 552 33.31 1.71 -7.38
CA HIS A 552 33.36 1.05 -6.08
C HIS A 552 32.19 0.09 -5.96
N THR A 553 32.45 -1.13 -5.46
CA THR A 553 31.45 -2.19 -5.35
C THR A 553 31.35 -2.68 -3.92
N GLY A 554 30.14 -2.73 -3.40
CA GLY A 554 29.84 -3.27 -2.08
C GLY A 554 28.92 -4.48 -2.18
N VAL A 555 29.17 -5.47 -1.35
CA VAL A 555 28.34 -6.67 -1.25
C VAL A 555 27.92 -6.89 0.20
N GLY A 556 26.73 -7.45 0.39
CA GLY A 556 26.26 -7.65 1.75
C GLY A 556 25.04 -8.53 1.86
N ALA A 557 24.68 -8.78 3.10
CA ALA A 557 23.48 -9.49 3.48
C ALA A 557 22.82 -8.80 4.67
N GLY A 558 21.52 -9.00 4.84
CA GLY A 558 20.81 -8.36 5.94
C GLY A 558 19.56 -9.08 6.39
N VAL A 559 19.06 -8.62 7.52
CA VAL A 559 17.78 -9.05 8.09
C VAL A 559 16.70 -8.04 7.73
N ARG A 560 15.52 -8.53 7.46
CA ARG A 560 14.32 -7.76 7.12
C ARG A 560 13.22 -8.05 8.12
N TRP A 561 12.47 -7.03 8.46
CA TRP A 561 11.26 -7.19 9.25
C TRP A 561 10.15 -6.28 8.71
N ALA A 562 9.09 -6.90 8.19
CA ALA A 562 7.86 -6.21 7.82
C ALA A 562 7.05 -5.90 9.10
N SER A 563 7.46 -4.84 9.81
CA SER A 563 6.81 -4.46 11.07
C SER A 563 5.49 -3.71 10.81
N PRO A 564 4.55 -3.68 11.78
CA PRO A 564 3.30 -2.93 11.66
C PRO A 564 3.48 -1.41 11.48
N VAL A 565 4.66 -0.88 11.83
CA VAL A 565 4.99 0.55 11.72
C VAL A 565 5.86 0.89 10.52
N GLY A 566 6.21 -0.11 9.71
CA GLY A 566 7.04 0.03 8.51
C GLY A 566 8.17 -0.99 8.43
N PRO A 567 8.81 -1.13 7.26
CA PRO A 567 9.93 -2.04 7.07
C PRO A 567 11.15 -1.61 7.88
N LEU A 568 11.78 -2.60 8.53
CA LEU A 568 13.06 -2.48 9.23
C LEU A 568 14.11 -3.29 8.46
N ARG A 569 15.28 -2.69 8.21
CA ARG A 569 16.39 -3.29 7.48
C ARG A 569 17.65 -3.16 8.30
N PHE A 570 18.33 -4.28 8.49
CA PHE A 570 19.63 -4.34 9.13
C PHE A 570 20.58 -5.07 8.21
N ASP A 571 21.57 -4.37 7.68
CA ASP A 571 22.51 -4.88 6.68
C ASP A 571 23.94 -4.88 7.21
N ILE A 572 24.68 -5.91 6.84
CA ILE A 572 26.12 -6.00 7.00
C ILE A 572 26.72 -6.04 5.59
N ALA A 573 27.58 -5.10 5.29
CA ALA A 573 28.17 -4.97 3.96
C ALA A 573 29.69 -4.75 4.04
N ARG A 574 30.35 -5.05 2.92
CA ARG A 574 31.79 -4.80 2.76
C ARG A 574 32.07 -4.21 1.38
N GLY A 575 32.89 -3.17 1.32
CA GLY A 575 33.48 -2.65 0.10
C GLY A 575 34.53 -3.63 -0.46
N LEU A 576 34.47 -3.90 -1.75
CA LEU A 576 35.38 -4.85 -2.40
C LEU A 576 36.68 -4.16 -2.93
N ASP A 577 36.59 -2.87 -3.21
CA ASP A 577 37.68 -2.11 -3.82
C ASP A 577 38.61 -1.45 -2.80
N ASP A 578 38.25 -1.53 -1.51
CA ASP A 578 39.10 -1.14 -0.39
C ASP A 578 39.51 -2.39 0.40
N PRO A 579 40.79 -2.87 0.27
CA PRO A 579 41.28 -4.08 0.93
C PRO A 579 41.20 -4.02 2.45
N ASP A 580 41.32 -2.83 3.02
CA ASP A 580 41.32 -2.57 4.45
C ASP A 580 39.90 -2.21 4.97
N SER A 581 38.91 -2.17 4.08
CA SER A 581 37.52 -1.83 4.45
C SER A 581 36.96 -2.78 5.51
N PRO A 582 36.57 -2.27 6.67
CA PRO A 582 35.87 -3.06 7.67
C PRO A 582 34.46 -3.42 7.17
N PHE A 583 33.81 -4.37 7.84
CA PHE A 583 32.38 -4.57 7.66
C PHE A 583 31.61 -3.35 8.18
N THR A 584 30.79 -2.76 7.33
CA THR A 584 29.94 -1.63 7.68
C THR A 584 28.54 -2.13 8.02
N LEU A 585 27.99 -1.59 9.12
CA LEU A 585 26.62 -1.90 9.57
C LEU A 585 25.68 -0.78 9.12
N HIS A 586 24.60 -1.15 8.47
CA HIS A 586 23.56 -0.23 8.03
C HIS A 586 22.24 -0.56 8.69
N LEU A 587 21.57 0.45 9.25
CA LEU A 587 20.23 0.36 9.83
C LEU A 587 19.32 1.38 9.17
N ASP A 588 18.26 0.92 8.51
CA ASP A 588 17.25 1.77 7.90
C ASP A 588 15.84 1.41 8.43
N ILE A 589 15.08 2.43 8.81
CA ILE A 589 13.73 2.31 9.34
C ILE A 589 12.80 3.20 8.51
N GLY A 590 11.84 2.59 7.81
CA GLY A 590 10.83 3.35 7.08
C GLY A 590 10.56 2.87 5.66
N ALA A 591 9.62 3.56 4.98
CA ALA A 591 9.27 3.27 3.61
C ALA A 591 10.39 3.66 2.64
N SER A 592 10.48 2.95 1.53
CA SER A 592 11.55 3.10 0.52
C SER A 592 11.39 4.30 -0.42
N PHE A 593 10.35 5.14 -0.23
CA PHE A 593 10.03 6.31 -1.06
C PHE A 593 10.06 7.61 -0.28
#